data_55940ea11fdb9a8615d43cbce2324bd2
#
_entry.id   55940ea11fdb9a8615d43cbce2324bd2
#
_cell.length_a   1.000
_cell.length_b   1.000
_cell.length_c   1.000
_cell.angle_alpha   90.00
_cell.angle_beta   90.00
_cell.angle_gamma   90.00
#
_symmetry.space_group_name_H-M   'P 1'
#
loop_
_entity.id
_entity.type
_entity.pdbx_description
1 polymer ?
#
loop_
_entity_poly.entity_id
_entity_poly.type
_entity_poly.pdbx_seq_one_letter_code
_entity_poly.pdbx_strand_id
1 'polypeptide(L)'
;VQADPKTVYEFIEKDLKYAIDNLPYAIDDTYRTNTSYRISKGAALGLLAKVYATWAGWPLKDESKWELAAKTAEILIISGKHGLLQNYEQLWKNTCNGEWDPKESLIEFSFYSPTASAASDPVGRIGKWNGVKTTQIPGVRGRCSAMVKVIYTFLKDWREPEVESYQDGKTTRYRYKNGVLTDYRRDLSIANYQYTNEGSVLYVKGSATEDKIIVDKDLNPNLSQKEKQSYTPAKWDIEKYMTNGKVINDDKSNVNWYFLRYADVL
;
A
#
# COMPACT_ATOMS: atom_id res chain seq x y z
N VAL A 1 27.56 6.60 24.03
CA VAL A 1 27.23 5.34 24.74
C VAL A 1 25.91 4.86 24.16
N GLN A 2 25.89 3.63 23.67
CA GLN A 2 24.68 3.01 23.15
C GLN A 2 23.88 2.47 24.35
N ALA A 3 22.57 2.79 24.39
CA ALA A 3 21.70 2.26 25.44
C ALA A 3 21.42 0.75 25.21
N ASP A 4 21.19 0.03 26.30
CA ASP A 4 20.77 -1.36 26.24
C ASP A 4 19.40 -1.48 25.56
N PRO A 5 19.19 -2.45 24.65
CA PRO A 5 17.92 -2.62 23.94
C PRO A 5 16.71 -2.73 24.86
N LYS A 6 16.81 -3.42 25.99
CA LYS A 6 15.70 -3.53 26.96
C LYS A 6 15.29 -2.16 27.50
N THR A 7 16.27 -1.35 27.90
CA THR A 7 16.03 0.02 28.39
C THR A 7 15.32 0.89 27.34
N VAL A 8 15.67 0.72 26.05
CA VAL A 8 15.01 1.44 24.96
C VAL A 8 13.57 1.01 24.80
N TYR A 9 13.29 -0.30 24.85
CA TYR A 9 11.91 -0.80 24.79
C TYR A 9 11.06 -0.33 25.98
N GLU A 10 11.60 -0.33 27.18
CA GLU A 10 10.91 0.16 28.37
C GLU A 10 10.57 1.64 28.26
N PHE A 11 11.47 2.44 27.71
CA PHE A 11 11.22 3.85 27.42
C PHE A 11 10.09 4.04 26.40
N ILE A 12 10.14 3.31 25.26
CA ILE A 12 9.10 3.35 24.24
C ILE A 12 7.74 2.92 24.80
N GLU A 13 7.71 1.86 25.61
CA GLU A 13 6.49 1.36 26.27
C GLU A 13 5.86 2.45 27.15
N LYS A 14 6.68 3.11 27.96
CA LYS A 14 6.22 4.19 28.84
C LYS A 14 5.60 5.35 28.05
N ASP A 15 6.26 5.79 27.00
CA ASP A 15 5.79 6.92 26.19
C ASP A 15 4.49 6.57 25.44
N LEU A 16 4.39 5.36 24.89
CA LEU A 16 3.17 4.91 24.22
C LEU A 16 2.00 4.74 25.18
N LYS A 17 2.23 4.23 26.39
CA LYS A 17 1.18 4.17 27.43
C LYS A 17 0.70 5.56 27.81
N TYR A 18 1.60 6.51 27.99
CA TYR A 18 1.23 7.90 28.23
C TYR A 18 0.39 8.48 27.10
N ALA A 19 0.76 8.21 25.85
CA ALA A 19 -0.01 8.63 24.67
C ALA A 19 -1.42 7.99 24.64
N ILE A 20 -1.53 6.71 24.97
CA ILE A 20 -2.83 5.98 25.05
C ILE A 20 -3.75 6.63 26.09
N ASP A 21 -3.22 7.05 27.21
CA ASP A 21 -4.01 7.63 28.30
C ASP A 21 -4.48 9.07 28.01
N ASN A 22 -3.74 9.81 27.19
CA ASN A 22 -3.95 11.25 26.99
C ASN A 22 -4.47 11.66 25.61
N LEU A 23 -4.39 10.79 24.58
CA LEU A 23 -4.84 11.11 23.23
C LEU A 23 -6.28 10.65 22.97
N PRO A 24 -7.07 11.40 22.19
CA PRO A 24 -8.35 10.92 21.67
C PRO A 24 -8.16 9.89 20.55
N TYR A 25 -9.19 9.12 20.26
CA TYR A 25 -9.25 8.37 19.00
C TYR A 25 -9.37 9.32 17.82
N ALA A 26 -8.94 8.85 16.67
CA ALA A 26 -8.90 9.64 15.43
C ALA A 26 -10.25 10.27 15.06
N ILE A 27 -11.34 9.50 15.21
CA ILE A 27 -12.70 9.94 14.87
C ILE A 27 -13.30 10.88 15.93
N ASP A 28 -12.73 10.92 17.11
CA ASP A 28 -13.20 11.76 18.22
C ASP A 28 -12.41 13.07 18.33
N ASP A 29 -11.35 13.25 17.51
CA ASP A 29 -10.50 14.44 17.53
C ASP A 29 -11.07 15.55 16.63
N THR A 30 -11.66 16.55 17.23
CA THR A 30 -12.29 17.70 16.55
C THR A 30 -11.29 18.61 15.83
N TYR A 31 -10.01 18.53 16.15
CA TYR A 31 -8.95 19.31 15.48
C TYR A 31 -8.36 18.58 14.26
N ARG A 32 -8.84 17.37 13.99
CA ARG A 32 -8.39 16.55 12.91
C ARG A 32 -9.22 16.81 11.66
N THR A 33 -8.53 17.02 10.55
CA THR A 33 -9.17 17.16 9.23
C THR A 33 -8.57 16.12 8.29
N ASN A 34 -9.15 15.93 7.12
CA ASN A 34 -8.59 15.06 6.06
C ASN A 34 -7.24 15.55 5.53
N THR A 35 -6.82 16.78 5.87
CA THR A 35 -5.52 17.37 5.49
C THR A 35 -4.62 17.67 6.68
N SER A 36 -5.13 17.56 7.92
CA SER A 36 -4.38 17.81 9.16
C SER A 36 -4.24 16.52 9.95
N TYR A 37 -3.19 15.79 9.64
CA TYR A 37 -2.89 14.51 10.26
C TYR A 37 -2.27 14.67 11.66
N ARG A 38 -2.83 13.99 12.65
CA ARG A 38 -2.32 13.95 14.03
C ARG A 38 -2.33 12.54 14.56
N ILE A 39 -1.33 12.19 15.36
CA ILE A 39 -1.29 10.90 16.06
C ILE A 39 -2.48 10.78 17.02
N SER A 40 -3.05 9.60 17.11
CA SER A 40 -4.25 9.30 17.91
C SER A 40 -4.00 8.17 18.91
N LYS A 41 -4.95 7.99 19.82
CA LYS A 41 -4.98 6.83 20.72
C LYS A 41 -4.92 5.50 19.98
N GLY A 42 -5.66 5.36 18.87
CA GLY A 42 -5.61 4.15 18.05
C GLY A 42 -4.24 3.90 17.42
N ALA A 43 -3.57 4.97 16.98
CA ALA A 43 -2.20 4.88 16.49
C ALA A 43 -1.21 4.41 17.57
N ALA A 44 -1.34 4.96 18.80
CA ALA A 44 -0.50 4.57 19.91
C ALA A 44 -0.74 3.10 20.35
N LEU A 45 -1.99 2.66 20.38
CA LEU A 45 -2.34 1.25 20.65
C LEU A 45 -1.77 0.29 19.60
N GLY A 46 -1.99 0.57 18.31
CA GLY A 46 -1.48 -0.27 17.24
C GLY A 46 0.06 -0.33 17.22
N LEU A 47 0.72 0.81 17.47
CA LEU A 47 2.17 0.86 17.56
C LEU A 47 2.69 0.10 18.78
N LEU A 48 2.04 0.21 19.95
CA LEU A 48 2.44 -0.53 21.15
C LEU A 48 2.29 -2.04 20.97
N ALA A 49 1.21 -2.50 20.32
CA ALA A 49 1.03 -3.91 20.01
C ALA A 49 2.19 -4.42 19.12
N LYS A 50 2.57 -3.66 18.09
CA LYS A 50 3.71 -3.97 17.23
C LYS A 50 5.04 -3.96 17.99
N VAL A 51 5.23 -3.01 18.89
CA VAL A 51 6.42 -2.93 19.75
C VAL A 51 6.53 -4.17 20.64
N TYR A 52 5.45 -4.59 21.29
CA TYR A 52 5.45 -5.81 22.10
C TYR A 52 5.74 -7.06 21.27
N ALA A 53 5.12 -7.21 20.11
CA ALA A 53 5.40 -8.34 19.22
C ALA A 53 6.88 -8.37 18.78
N THR A 54 7.47 -7.20 18.54
CA THR A 54 8.89 -7.10 18.18
C THR A 54 9.79 -7.43 19.37
N TRP A 55 9.44 -6.97 20.55
CA TRP A 55 10.19 -7.24 21.79
C TRP A 55 10.18 -8.73 22.16
N ALA A 56 9.02 -9.40 21.93
CA ALA A 56 8.89 -10.84 22.13
C ALA A 56 9.77 -11.66 21.16
N GLY A 57 10.15 -11.07 20.03
CA GLY A 57 11.02 -11.69 19.04
C GLY A 57 12.51 -11.44 19.27
N TRP A 58 13.27 -11.67 18.24
CA TRP A 58 14.72 -11.41 18.25
C TRP A 58 15.00 -9.89 18.35
N PRO A 59 16.03 -9.42 19.07
CA PRO A 59 17.08 -10.19 19.78
C PRO A 59 16.74 -10.55 21.24
N LEU A 60 15.79 -9.88 21.88
CA LEU A 60 15.54 -10.01 23.32
C LEU A 60 14.79 -11.30 23.68
N LYS A 61 13.88 -11.74 22.81
CA LYS A 61 13.07 -12.96 22.99
C LYS A 61 12.31 -13.01 24.33
N ASP A 62 11.76 -11.88 24.76
CA ASP A 62 10.91 -11.82 25.95
C ASP A 62 9.50 -12.30 25.58
N GLU A 63 9.30 -13.62 25.64
CA GLU A 63 8.05 -14.28 25.25
C GLU A 63 6.82 -13.80 26.04
N SER A 64 7.00 -13.21 27.23
CA SER A 64 5.90 -12.62 28.02
C SER A 64 5.23 -11.46 27.28
N LYS A 65 5.88 -10.86 26.29
CA LYS A 65 5.36 -9.72 25.52
C LYS A 65 4.35 -10.13 24.45
N TRP A 66 4.26 -11.42 24.07
CA TRP A 66 3.21 -11.88 23.14
C TRP A 66 1.81 -11.66 23.68
N GLU A 67 1.60 -11.98 24.94
CA GLU A 67 0.30 -11.76 25.59
C GLU A 67 -0.04 -10.27 25.67
N LEU A 68 0.94 -9.41 25.96
CA LEU A 68 0.74 -7.96 25.98
C LEU A 68 0.45 -7.40 24.58
N ALA A 69 1.08 -7.92 23.54
CA ALA A 69 0.79 -7.55 22.16
C ALA A 69 -0.68 -7.87 21.81
N ALA A 70 -1.13 -9.09 22.09
CA ALA A 70 -2.50 -9.53 21.83
C ALA A 70 -3.52 -8.69 22.62
N LYS A 71 -3.32 -8.49 23.93
CA LYS A 71 -4.23 -7.65 24.75
C LYS A 71 -4.29 -6.21 24.28
N THR A 72 -3.17 -5.64 23.84
CA THR A 72 -3.13 -4.26 23.33
C THR A 72 -3.86 -4.13 21.99
N ALA A 73 -3.70 -5.11 21.10
CA ALA A 73 -4.45 -5.19 19.86
C ALA A 73 -5.96 -5.35 20.12
N GLU A 74 -6.33 -6.22 21.06
CA GLU A 74 -7.73 -6.45 21.47
C GLU A 74 -8.41 -5.17 21.96
N ILE A 75 -7.72 -4.34 22.78
CA ILE A 75 -8.26 -3.03 23.23
C ILE A 75 -8.63 -2.17 22.02
N LEU A 76 -7.78 -2.12 21.01
CA LEU A 76 -8.04 -1.36 19.77
C LEU A 76 -9.24 -1.93 19.02
N ILE A 77 -9.30 -3.25 18.86
CA ILE A 77 -10.38 -3.94 18.15
C ILE A 77 -11.73 -3.74 18.84
N ILE A 78 -11.81 -3.97 20.15
CA ILE A 78 -13.05 -3.86 20.93
C ILE A 78 -13.53 -2.40 21.01
N SER A 79 -12.63 -1.42 20.87
CA SER A 79 -13.03 -0.01 20.89
C SER A 79 -14.08 0.34 19.82
N GLY A 80 -14.15 -0.40 18.72
CA GLY A 80 -15.03 -0.13 17.58
C GLY A 80 -14.74 1.20 16.87
N LYS A 81 -13.66 1.89 17.25
CA LYS A 81 -13.28 3.20 16.70
C LYS A 81 -12.52 3.11 15.38
N HIS A 82 -12.02 1.93 15.05
CA HIS A 82 -11.30 1.63 13.84
C HIS A 82 -11.92 0.43 13.12
N GLY A 83 -11.60 0.26 11.84
CA GLY A 83 -12.12 -0.85 11.03
C GLY A 83 -11.49 -0.85 9.64
N LEU A 84 -11.67 -1.95 8.93
CA LEU A 84 -11.24 -2.06 7.54
C LEU A 84 -12.17 -1.26 6.63
N LEU A 85 -11.62 -0.66 5.59
CA LEU A 85 -12.42 -0.13 4.49
C LEU A 85 -13.08 -1.28 3.74
N GLN A 86 -14.35 -1.09 3.38
CA GLN A 86 -15.13 -2.08 2.63
C GLN A 86 -14.55 -2.34 1.23
N ASN A 87 -13.94 -1.32 0.65
CA ASN A 87 -13.32 -1.40 -0.66
C ASN A 87 -11.80 -1.23 -0.53
N TYR A 88 -11.04 -2.31 -0.77
CA TYR A 88 -9.60 -2.29 -0.73
C TYR A 88 -8.96 -1.29 -1.72
N GLU A 89 -9.57 -1.06 -2.89
CA GLU A 89 -9.09 -0.09 -3.87
C GLU A 89 -9.16 1.35 -3.33
N GLN A 90 -10.13 1.62 -2.44
CA GLN A 90 -10.30 2.96 -1.86
C GLN A 90 -9.09 3.37 -1.02
N LEU A 91 -8.41 2.43 -0.37
CA LEU A 91 -7.14 2.71 0.34
C LEU A 91 -6.12 3.40 -0.57
N TRP A 92 -5.96 2.86 -1.77
CA TRP A 92 -4.95 3.35 -2.71
C TRP A 92 -5.39 4.63 -3.40
N LYS A 93 -6.69 4.81 -3.61
CA LYS A 93 -7.24 6.11 -4.04
C LYS A 93 -6.97 7.19 -3.01
N ASN A 94 -7.26 6.92 -1.75
CA ASN A 94 -7.03 7.88 -0.67
C ASN A 94 -5.57 8.28 -0.58
N THR A 95 -4.65 7.31 -0.52
CA THR A 95 -3.22 7.60 -0.39
C THR A 95 -2.64 8.33 -1.60
N CYS A 96 -3.11 8.03 -2.82
CA CYS A 96 -2.69 8.74 -4.03
C CYS A 96 -3.20 10.19 -4.10
N ASN A 97 -4.32 10.49 -3.46
CA ASN A 97 -4.90 11.83 -3.41
C ASN A 97 -4.54 12.61 -2.14
N GLY A 98 -3.73 12.04 -1.25
CA GLY A 98 -3.41 12.65 0.03
C GLY A 98 -4.61 12.73 0.98
N GLU A 99 -5.64 11.93 0.74
CA GLU A 99 -6.82 11.83 1.58
C GLU A 99 -6.55 10.84 2.71
N TRP A 100 -6.89 11.27 3.92
CA TRP A 100 -6.69 10.44 5.09
C TRP A 100 -8.01 9.81 5.56
N ASP A 101 -7.97 8.49 5.82
CA ASP A 101 -9.09 7.74 6.37
C ASP A 101 -8.89 7.46 7.86
N PRO A 102 -9.75 7.97 8.76
CA PRO A 102 -9.61 7.78 10.20
C PRO A 102 -9.91 6.36 10.69
N LYS A 103 -10.54 5.52 9.86
CA LYS A 103 -10.90 4.16 10.27
C LYS A 103 -9.74 3.19 10.12
N GLU A 104 -9.16 3.11 8.94
CA GLU A 104 -8.12 2.11 8.65
C GLU A 104 -6.71 2.65 8.83
N SER A 105 -6.45 3.93 8.56
CA SER A 105 -5.15 4.56 8.76
C SER A 105 -4.88 4.84 10.23
N LEU A 106 -3.90 4.18 10.82
CA LEU A 106 -3.43 4.43 12.19
C LEU A 106 -2.26 5.40 12.20
N ILE A 107 -1.23 5.14 11.38
CA ILE A 107 -0.08 6.02 11.20
C ILE A 107 0.21 6.14 9.71
N GLU A 108 0.21 7.36 9.22
CA GLU A 108 0.45 7.68 7.82
C GLU A 108 1.41 8.86 7.70
N PHE A 109 2.39 8.75 6.83
CA PHE A 109 3.27 9.87 6.50
C PHE A 109 2.69 10.63 5.32
N SER A 110 2.30 11.88 5.56
CA SER A 110 1.78 12.76 4.53
C SER A 110 2.92 13.45 3.79
N PHE A 111 2.86 13.37 2.47
CA PHE A 111 3.72 14.12 1.54
C PHE A 111 2.92 15.17 0.76
N TYR A 112 1.66 15.38 1.16
CA TYR A 112 0.82 16.38 0.55
C TYR A 112 1.33 17.81 0.87
N SER A 113 1.44 18.63 -0.15
CA SER A 113 1.69 20.07 -0.03
C SER A 113 0.62 20.85 -0.76
N PRO A 114 -0.22 21.61 -0.07
CA PRO A 114 -1.27 22.42 -0.70
C PRO A 114 -0.72 23.57 -1.54
N THR A 115 0.53 23.94 -1.33
CA THR A 115 1.22 25.01 -2.04
C THR A 115 2.11 24.50 -3.16
N ALA A 116 2.14 23.20 -3.40
CA ALA A 116 2.96 22.56 -4.42
C ALA A 116 2.67 23.10 -5.82
N SER A 117 3.07 24.33 -6.07
CA SER A 117 3.37 24.77 -7.41
C SER A 117 4.62 24.02 -7.84
N ALA A 118 4.39 22.88 -8.37
CA ALA A 118 5.21 22.08 -9.27
C ALA A 118 6.71 21.86 -8.98
N ALA A 119 7.49 22.80 -8.50
CA ALA A 119 8.94 22.70 -8.64
C ALA A 119 9.76 22.76 -7.34
N SER A 120 9.24 23.35 -6.28
CA SER A 120 10.07 23.70 -5.12
C SER A 120 9.72 23.00 -3.82
N ASP A 121 8.56 22.42 -3.68
CA ASP A 121 8.13 21.86 -2.41
C ASP A 121 8.59 20.41 -2.19
N PRO A 122 9.01 20.07 -0.96
CA PRO A 122 9.40 18.72 -0.63
C PRO A 122 8.17 17.84 -0.64
N VAL A 123 8.02 17.07 -1.68
CA VAL A 123 6.99 16.04 -1.83
C VAL A 123 7.65 14.68 -1.88
N GLY A 124 6.91 13.66 -1.50
CA GLY A 124 7.40 12.29 -1.50
C GLY A 124 7.75 11.77 -2.89
N ARG A 125 8.45 10.67 -2.91
CA ARG A 125 8.82 9.97 -4.16
C ARG A 125 8.06 8.67 -4.36
N ILE A 126 7.22 8.28 -3.40
CA ILE A 126 6.33 7.15 -3.51
C ILE A 126 5.36 7.40 -4.66
N GLY A 127 5.04 6.36 -5.41
CA GLY A 127 4.21 6.49 -6.59
C GLY A 127 4.98 6.89 -7.85
N LYS A 128 5.95 7.80 -7.76
CA LYS A 128 6.83 8.14 -8.90
C LYS A 128 7.96 7.13 -9.08
N TRP A 129 8.50 6.61 -7.98
CA TRP A 129 9.59 5.65 -8.03
C TRP A 129 9.10 4.21 -7.92
N ASN A 130 8.04 3.97 -7.18
CA ASN A 130 7.59 2.64 -6.80
C ASN A 130 6.25 2.23 -7.46
N GLY A 131 5.57 3.15 -8.14
CA GLY A 131 4.29 2.88 -8.79
C GLY A 131 4.42 2.23 -10.17
N VAL A 132 3.34 2.29 -10.92
CA VAL A 132 3.26 1.77 -12.28
C VAL A 132 4.12 2.60 -13.23
N LYS A 133 4.88 1.94 -14.08
CA LYS A 133 5.73 2.63 -15.05
C LYS A 133 4.91 3.53 -15.96
N THR A 134 5.31 4.80 -16.03
CA THR A 134 4.62 5.83 -16.81
C THR A 134 5.65 6.63 -17.60
N THR A 135 5.44 6.75 -18.90
CA THR A 135 6.25 7.63 -19.73
C THR A 135 5.70 9.05 -19.64
N GLN A 136 6.59 10.02 -19.51
CA GLN A 136 6.24 11.43 -19.44
C GLN A 136 5.54 11.91 -20.70
N ILE A 137 4.49 12.73 -20.51
CA ILE A 137 3.90 13.55 -21.57
C ILE A 137 3.98 15.01 -21.07
N PRO A 138 4.81 15.85 -21.70
CA PRO A 138 4.98 17.23 -21.25
C PRO A 138 3.65 17.98 -21.10
N GLY A 139 3.46 18.66 -19.97
CA GLY A 139 2.22 19.42 -19.67
C GLY A 139 1.00 18.55 -19.31
N VAL A 140 1.07 17.23 -19.44
CA VAL A 140 -0.06 16.33 -19.18
C VAL A 140 0.21 15.39 -18.02
N ARG A 141 1.37 14.75 -18.01
CA ARG A 141 1.70 13.69 -17.05
C ARG A 141 3.20 13.57 -16.83
N GLY A 142 3.61 13.41 -15.56
CA GLY A 142 5.00 13.17 -15.21
C GLY A 142 5.41 11.71 -15.38
N ARG A 143 6.69 11.45 -15.33
CA ARG A 143 7.26 10.11 -15.39
C ARG A 143 7.11 9.36 -14.08
N CYS A 144 6.83 8.06 -14.14
CA CYS A 144 7.07 7.11 -13.05
C CYS A 144 8.14 6.11 -13.47
N SER A 145 9.21 6.02 -12.68
CA SER A 145 10.38 5.19 -13.03
C SER A 145 10.17 3.71 -12.76
N ALA A 146 9.21 3.34 -11.90
CA ALA A 146 8.88 1.96 -11.54
C ALA A 146 10.15 1.16 -11.15
N MET A 147 10.94 1.71 -10.23
CA MET A 147 12.22 1.10 -9.81
C MET A 147 12.02 -0.15 -8.97
N VAL A 148 10.92 -0.22 -8.21
CA VAL A 148 10.55 -1.42 -7.46
C VAL A 148 9.78 -2.36 -8.36
N LYS A 149 10.19 -3.61 -8.37
CA LYS A 149 9.55 -4.68 -9.12
C LYS A 149 8.95 -5.72 -8.19
N VAL A 150 7.86 -6.31 -8.63
CA VAL A 150 7.28 -7.45 -7.93
C VAL A 150 8.08 -8.70 -8.29
N ILE A 151 8.44 -9.49 -7.28
CA ILE A 151 9.13 -10.76 -7.49
C ILE A 151 8.15 -11.75 -8.14
N TYR A 152 8.54 -12.31 -9.27
CA TYR A 152 7.67 -13.18 -10.06
C TYR A 152 7.18 -14.42 -9.29
N THR A 153 8.02 -15.00 -8.45
CA THR A 153 7.64 -16.14 -7.61
C THR A 153 6.53 -15.76 -6.63
N PHE A 154 6.59 -14.55 -6.04
CA PHE A 154 5.52 -14.05 -5.18
C PHE A 154 4.19 -13.92 -5.92
N LEU A 155 4.21 -13.36 -7.14
CA LEU A 155 3.02 -13.28 -7.98
C LEU A 155 2.42 -14.66 -8.25
N LYS A 156 3.28 -15.62 -8.61
CA LYS A 156 2.88 -17.01 -8.91
C LYS A 156 2.32 -17.74 -7.68
N ASP A 157 2.92 -17.49 -6.51
CA ASP A 157 2.54 -18.15 -5.26
C ASP A 157 1.34 -17.51 -4.57
N TRP A 158 0.95 -16.30 -5.00
CA TRP A 158 -0.27 -15.67 -4.51
C TRP A 158 -1.47 -16.51 -4.93
N ARG A 159 -2.19 -17.05 -3.97
CA ARG A 159 -3.26 -18.02 -4.17
C ARG A 159 -4.21 -17.60 -5.28
N GLU A 160 -4.20 -18.35 -6.34
CA GLU A 160 -5.05 -18.17 -7.50
C GLU A 160 -6.09 -19.26 -7.60
N PRO A 161 -7.29 -18.94 -8.11
CA PRO A 161 -8.22 -19.95 -8.58
C PRO A 161 -7.63 -20.68 -9.78
N GLU A 162 -8.12 -21.87 -10.06
CA GLU A 162 -7.73 -22.62 -11.24
C GLU A 162 -7.95 -21.80 -12.52
N VAL A 163 -6.98 -21.86 -13.39
CA VAL A 163 -6.98 -21.17 -14.68
C VAL A 163 -7.26 -22.16 -15.78
N GLU A 164 -8.11 -21.80 -16.72
CA GLU A 164 -8.36 -22.54 -17.94
C GLU A 164 -7.91 -21.77 -19.18
N SER A 165 -7.44 -22.48 -20.21
CA SER A 165 -7.14 -21.88 -21.50
C SER A 165 -8.38 -21.92 -22.40
N TYR A 166 -8.55 -20.88 -23.22
CA TYR A 166 -9.55 -20.83 -24.27
C TYR A 166 -8.97 -20.20 -25.55
N GLN A 167 -9.60 -20.45 -26.68
CA GLN A 167 -9.18 -19.88 -27.96
C GLN A 167 -9.97 -18.62 -28.27
N ASP A 168 -9.26 -17.55 -28.62
CA ASP A 168 -9.81 -16.32 -29.17
C ASP A 168 -9.20 -16.11 -30.55
N GLY A 169 -9.90 -16.54 -31.57
CA GLY A 169 -9.37 -16.64 -32.92
C GLY A 169 -8.15 -17.57 -32.99
N LYS A 170 -6.99 -17.03 -33.39
CA LYS A 170 -5.72 -17.80 -33.46
C LYS A 170 -4.89 -17.69 -32.17
N THR A 171 -5.39 -16.98 -31.16
CA THR A 171 -4.64 -16.69 -29.93
C THR A 171 -5.17 -17.54 -28.79
N THR A 172 -4.29 -18.28 -28.12
CA THR A 172 -4.62 -18.95 -26.85
C THR A 172 -4.65 -17.90 -25.74
N ARG A 173 -5.77 -17.76 -25.08
CA ARG A 173 -5.96 -16.93 -23.91
C ARG A 173 -6.25 -17.78 -22.69
N TYR A 174 -6.13 -17.18 -21.51
CA TYR A 174 -6.36 -17.85 -20.23
C TYR A 174 -7.35 -17.03 -19.41
N ARG A 175 -8.21 -17.67 -18.68
CA ARG A 175 -9.16 -17.06 -17.75
C ARG A 175 -9.28 -17.91 -16.50
N TYR A 176 -9.78 -17.31 -15.44
CA TYR A 176 -10.12 -18.08 -14.25
C TYR A 176 -11.29 -19.02 -14.55
N LYS A 177 -11.12 -20.27 -14.16
CA LYS A 177 -12.16 -21.27 -14.22
C LYS A 177 -13.30 -20.80 -13.29
N ASN A 178 -14.44 -20.52 -13.78
CA ASN A 178 -15.61 -19.94 -13.10
C ASN A 178 -15.66 -18.39 -13.03
N GLY A 179 -14.75 -17.67 -13.67
CA GLY A 179 -14.82 -16.20 -13.79
C GLY A 179 -14.69 -15.40 -12.48
N VAL A 180 -14.27 -16.04 -11.37
CA VAL A 180 -14.20 -15.41 -10.05
C VAL A 180 -12.78 -15.44 -9.53
N LEU A 181 -12.25 -14.26 -9.21
CA LEU A 181 -11.03 -14.08 -8.42
C LEU A 181 -11.29 -14.48 -6.97
N THR A 182 -10.47 -15.36 -6.42
CA THR A 182 -10.56 -15.73 -5.01
C THR A 182 -10.02 -14.60 -4.12
N ASP A 183 -9.02 -13.86 -4.60
CA ASP A 183 -8.46 -12.69 -3.91
C ASP A 183 -8.18 -11.55 -4.89
N TYR A 184 -9.15 -10.65 -5.03
CA TYR A 184 -9.06 -9.48 -5.91
C TYR A 184 -7.97 -8.47 -5.49
N ARG A 185 -7.44 -8.58 -4.26
CA ARG A 185 -6.38 -7.69 -3.78
C ARG A 185 -5.08 -7.84 -4.57
N ARG A 186 -4.83 -9.03 -5.13
CA ARG A 186 -3.66 -9.27 -5.97
C ARG A 186 -3.60 -8.28 -7.13
N ASP A 187 -4.68 -8.16 -7.86
CA ASP A 187 -4.77 -7.36 -9.08
C ASP A 187 -4.79 -5.87 -8.81
N LEU A 188 -5.28 -5.49 -7.63
CA LEU A 188 -5.18 -4.12 -7.14
C LEU A 188 -3.80 -3.80 -6.54
N SER A 189 -2.98 -4.81 -6.29
CA SER A 189 -1.64 -4.64 -5.71
C SER A 189 -0.51 -4.77 -6.71
N ILE A 190 -0.73 -5.47 -7.82
CA ILE A 190 0.29 -5.80 -8.82
C ILE A 190 -0.19 -5.39 -10.19
N ALA A 191 0.57 -4.49 -10.83
CA ALA A 191 0.31 -4.08 -12.20
C ALA A 191 1.08 -4.95 -13.18
N ASN A 192 0.36 -5.45 -14.18
CA ASN A 192 0.86 -6.16 -15.35
C ASN A 192 0.90 -5.26 -16.59
N TYR A 193 0.84 -3.94 -16.40
CA TYR A 193 0.76 -2.93 -17.44
C TYR A 193 1.66 -1.73 -17.15
N GLN A 194 1.86 -0.90 -18.17
CA GLN A 194 2.54 0.40 -18.08
C GLN A 194 1.85 1.42 -19.01
N TYR A 195 2.02 2.70 -18.72
CA TYR A 195 1.51 3.77 -19.57
C TYR A 195 2.59 4.27 -20.55
N THR A 196 2.23 4.34 -21.83
CA THR A 196 3.12 4.77 -22.93
C THR A 196 3.01 6.25 -23.24
N ASN A 197 3.82 6.75 -24.19
CA ASN A 197 3.83 8.15 -24.62
C ASN A 197 2.50 8.60 -25.23
N GLU A 198 1.76 7.68 -25.82
CA GLU A 198 0.50 7.98 -26.52
C GLU A 198 -0.72 7.96 -25.57
N GLY A 199 -0.48 7.79 -24.27
CA GLY A 199 -1.58 7.63 -23.31
C GLY A 199 -2.19 6.24 -23.30
N SER A 200 -1.72 5.35 -24.18
CA SER A 200 -2.16 3.95 -24.23
C SER A 200 -1.58 3.14 -23.09
N VAL A 201 -2.30 2.11 -22.71
CA VAL A 201 -1.85 1.11 -21.74
C VAL A 201 -1.14 0.01 -22.52
N LEU A 202 0.09 -0.31 -22.11
CA LEU A 202 0.83 -1.44 -22.64
C LEU A 202 0.91 -2.52 -21.54
N TYR A 203 0.29 -3.65 -21.79
CA TYR A 203 0.36 -4.80 -20.92
C TYR A 203 1.68 -5.55 -21.03
N VAL A 204 2.08 -6.24 -20.00
CA VAL A 204 3.17 -7.21 -20.07
C VAL A 204 2.78 -8.27 -21.08
N LYS A 205 3.68 -8.55 -22.02
CA LYS A 205 3.42 -9.51 -23.09
C LYS A 205 3.01 -10.85 -22.49
N GLY A 206 1.82 -11.27 -22.86
CA GLY A 206 1.26 -12.53 -22.37
C GLY A 206 0.40 -12.43 -21.12
N SER A 207 0.25 -11.25 -20.52
CA SER A 207 -0.71 -11.00 -19.45
C SER A 207 -2.04 -10.47 -19.97
N ALA A 208 -3.05 -10.40 -19.10
CA ALA A 208 -4.41 -10.13 -19.46
C ALA A 208 -4.68 -8.81 -20.14
N THR A 209 -5.68 -8.84 -20.94
CA THR A 209 -6.22 -7.75 -21.72
C THR A 209 -7.36 -7.04 -21.01
N GLU A 210 -7.86 -6.01 -21.66
CA GLU A 210 -8.80 -4.97 -21.27
C GLU A 210 -10.06 -5.38 -20.48
N ASP A 211 -10.41 -6.65 -20.41
CA ASP A 211 -11.68 -7.10 -19.85
C ASP A 211 -11.68 -7.38 -18.33
N LYS A 212 -10.70 -6.88 -17.60
CA LYS A 212 -10.58 -7.06 -16.14
C LYS A 212 -10.48 -8.52 -15.66
N ILE A 213 -10.45 -9.47 -16.55
CA ILE A 213 -10.11 -10.84 -16.26
C ILE A 213 -8.60 -10.90 -16.39
N ILE A 214 -7.90 -11.02 -15.28
CA ILE A 214 -6.47 -11.27 -15.34
C ILE A 214 -6.28 -12.63 -15.95
N VAL A 215 -5.92 -12.57 -17.20
CA VAL A 215 -5.49 -13.74 -17.95
C VAL A 215 -4.03 -13.89 -17.63
N ASP A 216 -3.74 -14.78 -16.73
CA ASP A 216 -2.39 -14.99 -16.29
C ASP A 216 -1.68 -15.97 -17.21
N LYS A 217 -0.94 -15.44 -18.18
CA LYS A 217 0.09 -16.24 -18.84
C LYS A 217 1.32 -16.44 -17.94
N ASP A 218 1.28 -15.94 -16.71
CA ASP A 218 2.36 -16.14 -15.74
C ASP A 218 2.42 -17.59 -15.26
N LEU A 219 1.36 -18.33 -15.46
CA LEU A 219 1.40 -19.79 -15.44
C LEU A 219 2.11 -20.36 -16.68
N ASN A 220 2.42 -19.51 -17.68
CA ASN A 220 3.20 -19.94 -18.82
C ASN A 220 4.69 -20.03 -18.42
N PRO A 221 5.28 -21.23 -18.40
CA PRO A 221 6.69 -21.42 -18.05
C PRO A 221 7.67 -20.75 -19.04
N ASN A 222 7.15 -20.24 -20.16
CA ASN A 222 7.95 -19.69 -21.26
C ASN A 222 8.09 -18.15 -21.22
N LEU A 223 7.69 -17.47 -20.14
CA LEU A 223 7.97 -16.04 -20.00
C LEU A 223 9.47 -15.77 -19.94
N SER A 224 9.91 -14.81 -20.72
CA SER A 224 11.29 -14.34 -20.66
C SER A 224 11.60 -13.67 -19.33
N GLN A 225 12.86 -13.59 -18.94
CA GLN A 225 13.28 -12.89 -17.72
C GLN A 225 12.85 -11.43 -17.70
N LYS A 226 12.86 -10.77 -18.87
CA LYS A 226 12.43 -9.39 -19.02
C LYS A 226 10.93 -9.23 -18.71
N GLU A 227 10.11 -10.16 -19.16
CA GLU A 227 8.67 -10.17 -18.90
C GLU A 227 8.39 -10.43 -17.41
N LYS A 228 9.08 -11.40 -16.79
CA LYS A 228 9.00 -11.66 -15.36
C LYS A 228 9.39 -10.47 -14.48
N GLN A 229 10.24 -9.58 -14.98
CA GLN A 229 10.69 -8.38 -14.28
C GLN A 229 9.84 -7.13 -14.60
N SER A 230 8.75 -7.26 -15.34
CA SER A 230 7.95 -6.11 -15.78
C SER A 230 6.80 -5.76 -14.84
N TYR A 231 6.49 -6.63 -13.87
CA TYR A 231 5.45 -6.39 -12.89
C TYR A 231 5.88 -5.35 -11.87
N THR A 232 4.96 -4.45 -11.53
CA THR A 232 5.22 -3.33 -10.61
C THR A 232 4.11 -3.22 -9.57
N PRO A 233 4.33 -2.53 -8.42
CA PRO A 233 3.26 -2.26 -7.49
C PRO A 233 2.17 -1.39 -8.12
N ALA A 234 0.92 -1.84 -8.08
CA ALA A 234 -0.24 -1.09 -8.57
C ALA A 234 -0.89 -0.20 -7.50
N LYS A 235 -0.54 -0.41 -6.24
CA LYS A 235 -1.06 0.37 -5.09
C LYS A 235 -0.84 1.87 -5.23
N TRP A 236 0.20 2.28 -5.95
CA TRP A 236 0.57 3.66 -6.19
C TRP A 236 0.49 4.01 -7.68
N ASP A 237 -0.59 3.56 -8.33
CA ASP A 237 -0.88 3.93 -9.71
C ASP A 237 -1.45 5.35 -9.77
N ILE A 238 -0.56 6.31 -9.90
CA ILE A 238 -0.89 7.74 -9.91
C ILE A 238 -1.82 8.09 -11.09
N GLU A 239 -1.60 7.47 -12.25
CA GLU A 239 -2.42 7.74 -13.42
C GLU A 239 -3.87 7.28 -13.23
N LYS A 240 -4.05 6.16 -12.55
CA LYS A 240 -5.36 5.58 -12.28
C LYS A 240 -6.10 6.29 -11.15
N TYR A 241 -5.38 6.59 -10.06
CA TYR A 241 -6.01 6.96 -8.79
C TYR A 241 -5.99 8.45 -8.48
N MET A 242 -5.03 9.22 -9.00
CA MET A 242 -4.95 10.63 -8.70
C MET A 242 -5.97 11.42 -9.48
N THR A 243 -6.93 12.01 -8.79
CA THR A 243 -8.02 12.82 -9.36
C THR A 243 -7.77 14.33 -9.21
N ASN A 244 -7.06 14.73 -8.15
CA ASN A 244 -6.82 16.12 -7.79
C ASN A 244 -5.40 16.55 -8.21
N GLY A 245 -5.29 17.11 -9.42
CA GLY A 245 -4.05 17.68 -9.91
C GLY A 245 -3.01 16.64 -10.26
N LYS A 246 -2.91 16.29 -11.52
CA LYS A 246 -1.84 15.41 -12.01
C LYS A 246 -0.49 16.03 -11.68
N VAL A 247 0.33 15.30 -10.96
CA VAL A 247 1.70 15.73 -10.68
C VAL A 247 2.51 15.65 -11.97
N ILE A 248 2.77 16.80 -12.56
CA ILE A 248 3.51 16.95 -13.80
C ILE A 248 5.02 16.76 -13.58
N ASN A 249 5.45 16.86 -12.32
CA ASN A 249 6.85 16.74 -11.95
C ASN A 249 7.37 15.30 -12.09
N ASP A 250 8.56 15.15 -12.65
CA ASP A 250 9.16 13.86 -12.96
C ASP A 250 9.59 13.03 -11.74
N ASP A 251 9.86 13.68 -10.61
CA ASP A 251 10.52 13.01 -9.48
C ASP A 251 9.69 12.96 -8.18
N LYS A 252 8.57 13.68 -8.12
CA LYS A 252 7.86 13.93 -6.86
C LYS A 252 6.38 13.65 -6.97
N SER A 253 5.76 13.22 -5.87
CA SER A 253 4.32 12.99 -5.76
C SER A 253 3.82 13.26 -4.35
N ASN A 254 2.53 13.59 -4.23
CA ASN A 254 1.87 13.79 -2.94
C ASN A 254 1.30 12.48 -2.36
N VAL A 255 1.72 11.35 -2.89
CA VAL A 255 1.26 10.04 -2.43
C VAL A 255 1.72 9.83 -0.99
N ASN A 256 0.78 9.62 -0.11
CA ASN A 256 1.04 9.33 1.29
C ASN A 256 1.56 7.89 1.47
N TRP A 257 2.18 7.62 2.60
CA TRP A 257 2.65 6.29 2.95
C TRP A 257 2.02 5.80 4.24
N TYR A 258 1.27 4.70 4.14
CA TYR A 258 0.80 3.96 5.30
C TYR A 258 1.96 3.29 6.02
N PHE A 259 2.25 3.75 7.24
CA PHE A 259 3.24 3.11 8.11
C PHE A 259 2.59 2.02 8.97
N LEU A 260 1.37 2.26 9.43
CA LEU A 260 0.59 1.33 10.23
C LEU A 260 -0.90 1.49 9.93
N ARG A 261 -1.56 0.39 9.60
CA ARG A 261 -3.01 0.34 9.36
C ARG A 261 -3.69 -0.56 10.39
N TYR A 262 -4.99 -0.42 10.52
CA TYR A 262 -5.79 -1.32 11.35
C TYR A 262 -5.64 -2.79 10.92
N ALA A 263 -5.51 -3.05 9.61
CA ALA A 263 -5.21 -4.39 9.07
C ALA A 263 -3.90 -5.00 9.59
N ASP A 264 -2.93 -4.19 10.03
CA ASP A 264 -1.67 -4.66 10.58
C ASP A 264 -1.79 -5.07 12.07
N VAL A 265 -2.92 -4.77 12.69
CA VAL A 265 -3.22 -5.07 14.11
C VAL A 265 -4.08 -6.32 14.25
N LEU A 266 -4.90 -6.62 13.21
CA LEU A 266 -5.73 -7.83 13.13
C LEU A 266 -4.88 -9.10 12.93
#